data_d6d176355f95a79869cea875fba69002
#
_entry.id   d6d176355f95a79869cea875fba69002
#
_cell.length_a   1.000
_cell.length_b   1.000
_cell.length_c   1.000
_cell.angle_alpha   90.00
_cell.angle_beta   90.00
_cell.angle_gamma   90.00
#
_symmetry.space_group_name_H-M   'P 1'
#
loop_
_entity.id
_entity.type
_entity.pdbx_description
1 polymer ?
#
loop_
_entity_poly.entity_id
_entity_poly.type
_entity_poly.pdbx_seq_one_letter_code
_entity_poly.pdbx_strand_id
1 'polypeptide(L)'
;MKRTMFFSAMLAMLLITETHAGGDILPSVTPIEPIEVKEKVIPVYVGTGITAGRYFSDNYEDVTYGGMLRVGYELNQYIGFEARYIATFFDEGSLYGQKLEHAGLYVKPMFPFNENFNLYGLLGYGWTQTITNERLNPAIDTTGFSAGLGLEYDLSDKRDDYDISLYYPEGFDGQADQEMGWGLFVDYQRLLIDSNIPDLDVVSAGVTYDF
;
A
#
# COMPACT_ATOMS: atom_id res chain seq x y z
N MET A 1 31.92 -5.37 -37.60
CA MET A 1 33.24 -5.07 -37.04
C MET A 1 33.20 -3.86 -36.09
N LYS A 2 32.70 -3.98 -34.86
CA LYS A 2 32.69 -2.93 -33.80
C LYS A 2 32.52 -3.52 -32.40
N ARG A 3 33.24 -4.61 -32.07
CA ARG A 3 33.16 -5.27 -30.75
C ARG A 3 34.50 -5.58 -30.07
N THR A 4 35.61 -5.12 -30.61
CA THR A 4 36.97 -5.46 -30.10
C THR A 4 37.73 -4.28 -29.48
N MET A 5 37.12 -3.14 -29.28
CA MET A 5 37.80 -1.93 -28.76
C MET A 5 37.62 -1.67 -27.26
N PHE A 6 36.77 -2.41 -26.58
CA PHE A 6 36.50 -2.16 -25.14
C PHE A 6 37.37 -2.96 -24.17
N PHE A 7 38.08 -4.00 -24.65
CA PHE A 7 38.91 -4.83 -23.78
C PHE A 7 40.34 -4.36 -23.60
N SER A 8 40.81 -3.45 -24.41
CA SER A 8 42.22 -2.96 -24.33
C SER A 8 42.44 -1.79 -23.36
N ALA A 9 41.38 -1.13 -22.91
CA ALA A 9 41.50 -0.03 -21.97
C ALA A 9 41.56 -0.47 -20.51
N MET A 10 41.19 -1.71 -20.20
CA MET A 10 41.12 -2.22 -18.83
C MET A 10 42.42 -2.92 -18.37
N LEU A 11 43.33 -3.18 -19.25
CA LEU A 11 44.60 -3.87 -18.92
C LEU A 11 45.79 -2.92 -18.73
N ALA A 12 45.64 -1.62 -18.98
CA ALA A 12 46.69 -0.63 -18.83
C ALA A 12 46.76 0.04 -17.45
N MET A 13 45.89 -0.32 -16.49
CA MET A 13 45.84 0.29 -15.16
C MET A 13 46.48 -0.55 -14.05
N LEU A 14 47.20 -1.59 -14.35
CA LEU A 14 47.74 -2.56 -13.40
C LEU A 14 49.26 -2.55 -13.20
N LEU A 15 49.97 -1.51 -13.66
CA LEU A 15 51.40 -1.36 -13.45
C LEU A 15 51.78 0.02 -12.94
N ILE A 16 51.34 0.33 -11.74
CA ILE A 16 51.99 1.40 -10.94
C ILE A 16 52.66 0.72 -9.77
N THR A 17 53.96 0.44 -9.94
CA THR A 17 54.82 -0.03 -8.87
C THR A 17 55.14 1.14 -7.94
N GLU A 18 54.82 1.01 -6.70
CA GLU A 18 55.13 1.99 -5.64
C GLU A 18 56.63 1.98 -5.38
N THR A 19 57.31 3.11 -5.58
CA THR A 19 58.65 3.35 -5.05
C THR A 19 58.50 4.05 -3.68
N HIS A 20 58.74 3.32 -2.63
CA HIS A 20 58.83 3.86 -1.28
C HIS A 20 60.21 4.50 -1.07
N ALA A 21 60.26 5.79 -0.84
CA ALA A 21 61.41 6.48 -0.33
C ALA A 21 60.98 7.51 0.72
N GLY A 22 61.38 7.25 2.00
CA GLY A 22 61.55 8.28 3.00
C GLY A 22 60.34 8.59 3.87
N GLY A 23 60.40 8.24 5.15
CA GLY A 23 59.43 8.40 6.19
C GLY A 23 58.93 9.80 6.44
N ASP A 24 57.64 9.92 6.47
CA ASP A 24 56.91 10.84 7.32
C ASP A 24 55.83 10.03 8.03
N ILE A 25 55.84 10.10 9.35
CA ILE A 25 54.74 9.56 10.15
C ILE A 25 53.53 10.45 9.91
N LEU A 26 52.77 10.12 8.90
CA LEU A 26 51.44 10.71 8.74
C LEU A 26 50.60 10.30 9.95
N PRO A 27 49.94 11.24 10.62
CA PRO A 27 48.99 10.87 11.68
C PRO A 27 48.02 9.86 11.10
N SER A 28 47.78 8.78 11.86
CA SER A 28 46.81 7.77 11.45
C SER A 28 45.46 8.48 11.24
N VAL A 29 45.11 8.71 9.97
CA VAL A 29 43.76 9.16 9.62
C VAL A 29 42.87 7.98 9.98
N THR A 30 42.12 8.12 11.04
CA THR A 30 41.01 7.18 11.32
C THR A 30 40.14 7.16 10.08
N PRO A 31 39.87 5.96 9.50
CA PRO A 31 38.95 5.89 8.38
C PRO A 31 37.66 6.59 8.79
N ILE A 32 37.26 7.61 8.03
CA ILE A 32 35.94 8.20 8.20
C ILE A 32 34.98 7.12 7.71
N GLU A 33 34.23 6.55 8.64
CA GLU A 33 33.16 5.62 8.27
C GLU A 33 32.25 6.33 7.26
N PRO A 34 31.92 5.70 6.15
CA PRO A 34 31.02 6.31 5.18
C PRO A 34 29.71 6.66 5.89
N ILE A 35 29.27 7.88 5.79
CA ILE A 35 27.95 8.27 6.27
C ILE A 35 26.96 7.50 5.36
N GLU A 36 26.30 6.49 5.93
CA GLU A 36 25.22 5.83 5.22
C GLU A 36 24.10 6.86 4.98
N VAL A 37 23.90 7.15 3.71
CA VAL A 37 22.75 7.95 3.29
C VAL A 37 21.53 7.07 3.43
N LYS A 38 20.73 7.29 4.49
CA LYS A 38 19.43 6.62 4.62
C LYS A 38 18.58 6.99 3.42
N GLU A 39 18.09 6.00 2.70
CA GLU A 39 17.08 6.21 1.67
C GLU A 39 15.86 6.85 2.34
N LYS A 40 15.40 7.93 1.74
CA LYS A 40 14.21 8.63 2.24
C LYS A 40 12.99 7.78 1.85
N VAL A 41 12.34 7.21 2.83
CA VAL A 41 11.04 6.52 2.64
C VAL A 41 10.03 7.52 2.10
N ILE A 42 9.37 7.15 1.04
CA ILE A 42 8.26 7.92 0.47
C ILE A 42 6.98 7.32 1.07
N PRO A 43 6.24 8.05 1.90
CA PRO A 43 5.07 7.50 2.61
C PRO A 43 3.85 7.33 1.67
N VAL A 44 4.07 6.68 0.55
CA VAL A 44 3.05 6.40 -0.47
C VAL A 44 3.01 4.91 -0.72
N TYR A 45 1.82 4.36 -0.76
CA TYR A 45 1.62 2.97 -1.15
C TYR A 45 0.62 2.84 -2.30
N VAL A 46 0.72 1.74 -3.00
CA VAL A 46 -0.26 1.31 -3.98
C VAL A 46 -0.69 -0.12 -3.67
N GLY A 47 -1.94 -0.44 -3.91
CA GLY A 47 -2.41 -1.79 -3.67
C GLY A 47 -3.47 -2.21 -4.69
N THR A 48 -3.57 -3.51 -4.87
CA THR A 48 -4.59 -4.15 -5.69
C THR A 48 -5.10 -5.42 -5.04
N GLY A 49 -6.34 -5.77 -5.31
CA GLY A 49 -6.95 -6.95 -4.71
C GLY A 49 -8.17 -7.45 -5.45
N ILE A 50 -8.64 -8.59 -5.00
CA ILE A 50 -9.94 -9.13 -5.35
C ILE A 50 -10.99 -8.61 -4.37
N THR A 51 -12.22 -8.48 -4.85
CA THR A 51 -13.33 -7.98 -4.05
C THR A 51 -14.58 -8.79 -4.28
N ALA A 52 -15.36 -8.96 -3.21
CA ALA A 52 -16.73 -9.47 -3.24
C ALA A 52 -17.66 -8.38 -2.72
N GLY A 53 -18.57 -7.94 -3.58
CA GLY A 53 -19.57 -6.95 -3.24
C GLY A 53 -20.92 -7.63 -2.98
N ARG A 54 -21.59 -7.24 -1.91
CA ARG A 54 -22.93 -7.69 -1.54
C ARG A 54 -23.89 -6.50 -1.63
N TYR A 55 -24.93 -6.67 -2.42
CA TYR A 55 -26.08 -5.79 -2.45
C TYR A 55 -27.21 -6.44 -1.65
N PHE A 56 -27.76 -5.74 -0.70
CA PHE A 56 -28.85 -6.22 0.13
C PHE A 56 -29.98 -5.19 0.22
N SER A 57 -31.18 -5.62 -0.18
CA SER A 57 -32.43 -4.88 -0.02
C SER A 57 -33.49 -5.84 0.55
N ASP A 58 -34.57 -5.33 1.13
CA ASP A 58 -35.56 -6.08 1.90
C ASP A 58 -36.00 -7.44 1.33
N ASN A 59 -36.01 -7.60 0.02
CA ASN A 59 -36.46 -8.80 -0.68
C ASN A 59 -35.45 -9.36 -1.70
N TYR A 60 -34.24 -8.80 -1.76
CA TYR A 60 -33.25 -9.17 -2.76
C TYR A 60 -31.85 -9.09 -2.22
N GLU A 61 -31.12 -10.14 -2.45
CA GLU A 61 -29.69 -10.22 -2.12
C GLU A 61 -28.94 -10.68 -3.38
N ASP A 62 -27.82 -10.00 -3.65
CA ASP A 62 -26.95 -10.35 -4.75
C ASP A 62 -25.49 -10.21 -4.36
N VAL A 63 -24.64 -11.09 -4.88
CA VAL A 63 -23.20 -11.08 -4.64
C VAL A 63 -22.48 -10.99 -5.97
N THR A 64 -21.57 -10.05 -6.06
CA THR A 64 -20.75 -9.82 -7.25
C THR A 64 -19.27 -9.82 -6.89
N TYR A 65 -18.44 -10.22 -7.83
CA TYR A 65 -17.00 -10.33 -7.65
C TYR A 65 -16.25 -9.44 -8.64
N GLY A 66 -15.12 -8.93 -8.23
CA GLY A 66 -14.31 -8.07 -9.07
C GLY A 66 -12.94 -7.79 -8.50
N GLY A 67 -12.46 -6.59 -8.76
CA GLY A 67 -11.16 -6.12 -8.28
C GLY A 67 -11.24 -4.73 -7.66
N MET A 68 -10.18 -4.41 -6.94
CA MET A 68 -9.97 -3.09 -6.38
C MET A 68 -8.56 -2.58 -6.65
N LEU A 69 -8.45 -1.27 -6.67
CA LEU A 69 -7.19 -0.54 -6.64
C LEU A 69 -7.23 0.44 -5.47
N ARG A 70 -6.11 0.61 -4.79
CA ARG A 70 -5.94 1.62 -3.74
C ARG A 70 -4.61 2.35 -3.89
N VAL A 71 -4.59 3.61 -3.54
CA VAL A 71 -3.39 4.44 -3.44
C VAL A 71 -3.52 5.23 -2.16
N GLY A 72 -2.50 5.19 -1.33
CA GLY A 72 -2.53 5.89 -0.06
C GLY A 72 -1.28 6.71 0.20
N TYR A 73 -1.42 7.59 1.17
CA TYR A 73 -0.36 8.42 1.71
C TYR A 73 -0.44 8.37 3.25
N GLU A 74 0.62 7.94 3.90
CA GLU A 74 0.69 7.83 5.35
C GLU A 74 1.38 9.04 5.95
N LEU A 75 0.64 9.84 6.68
CA LEU A 75 1.17 11.00 7.40
C LEU A 75 2.08 10.59 8.55
N ASN A 76 1.70 9.53 9.22
CA ASN A 76 2.39 8.89 10.33
C ASN A 76 1.78 7.51 10.57
N GLN A 77 2.32 6.76 11.52
CA GLN A 77 1.87 5.42 11.92
C GLN A 77 0.40 5.30 12.37
N TYR A 78 -0.30 6.41 12.60
CA TYR A 78 -1.67 6.41 13.11
C TYR A 78 -2.69 6.96 12.14
N ILE A 79 -2.26 7.72 11.13
CA ILE A 79 -3.18 8.40 10.22
C ILE A 79 -2.61 8.41 8.81
N GLY A 80 -3.41 7.92 7.88
CA GLY A 80 -3.19 8.02 6.45
C GLY A 80 -4.39 8.54 5.70
N PHE A 81 -4.20 8.76 4.42
CA PHE A 81 -5.24 9.05 3.44
C PHE A 81 -5.20 8.00 2.34
N GLU A 82 -6.36 7.57 1.88
CA GLU A 82 -6.44 6.55 0.85
C GLU A 82 -7.51 6.91 -0.19
N ALA A 83 -7.18 6.72 -1.46
CA ALA A 83 -8.12 6.72 -2.56
C ALA A 83 -8.34 5.26 -3.00
N ARG A 84 -9.62 4.88 -3.19
CA ARG A 84 -10.02 3.54 -3.63
C ARG A 84 -10.86 3.60 -4.88
N TYR A 85 -10.66 2.62 -5.74
CA TYR A 85 -11.55 2.29 -6.84
C TYR A 85 -11.87 0.80 -6.80
N ILE A 86 -13.16 0.47 -6.83
CA ILE A 86 -13.68 -0.90 -6.79
C ILE A 86 -14.57 -1.09 -8.00
N ALA A 87 -14.41 -2.20 -8.72
CA ALA A 87 -15.28 -2.58 -9.81
C ALA A 87 -15.54 -4.08 -9.78
N THR A 88 -16.83 -4.48 -9.86
CA THR A 88 -17.22 -5.89 -9.97
C THR A 88 -17.61 -6.23 -11.39
N PHE A 89 -17.24 -7.42 -11.85
CA PHE A 89 -17.41 -7.86 -13.23
C PHE A 89 -18.22 -9.15 -13.35
N PHE A 90 -18.20 -9.98 -12.29
CA PHE A 90 -18.81 -11.30 -12.24
C PHE A 90 -19.92 -11.33 -11.21
N ASP A 91 -21.04 -11.94 -11.55
CA ASP A 91 -22.17 -12.19 -10.70
C ASP A 91 -22.35 -13.69 -10.44
N GLU A 92 -22.89 -14.06 -9.30
CA GLU A 92 -23.11 -15.44 -8.92
C GLU A 92 -24.41 -15.97 -9.56
N GLY A 93 -24.31 -16.48 -10.79
CA GLY A 93 -25.31 -17.38 -11.37
C GLY A 93 -26.63 -16.78 -11.83
N SER A 94 -26.79 -15.48 -11.81
CA SER A 94 -27.96 -14.79 -12.31
C SER A 94 -27.58 -13.85 -13.45
N LEU A 95 -28.35 -13.84 -14.52
CA LEU A 95 -28.23 -12.86 -15.59
C LEU A 95 -28.52 -11.40 -15.13
N TYR A 96 -28.76 -11.19 -13.85
CA TYR A 96 -29.35 -10.00 -13.26
C TYR A 96 -28.50 -9.38 -12.16
N GLY A 97 -27.24 -9.82 -12.02
CA GLY A 97 -26.33 -9.33 -10.99
C GLY A 97 -26.11 -7.81 -11.03
N GLN A 98 -26.14 -7.22 -9.85
CA GLN A 98 -25.87 -5.80 -9.65
C GLN A 98 -24.36 -5.55 -9.71
N LYS A 99 -23.83 -5.27 -10.89
CA LYS A 99 -22.43 -4.84 -10.98
C LYS A 99 -22.25 -3.53 -10.25
N LEU A 100 -21.16 -3.46 -9.50
CA LEU A 100 -20.83 -2.36 -8.61
C LEU A 100 -19.59 -1.64 -9.13
N GLU A 101 -19.68 -0.32 -9.18
CA GLU A 101 -18.51 0.57 -9.28
C GLU A 101 -18.51 1.55 -8.12
N HIS A 102 -17.35 1.74 -7.53
CA HIS A 102 -17.17 2.66 -6.43
C HIS A 102 -15.83 3.38 -6.52
N ALA A 103 -15.84 4.69 -6.28
CA ALA A 103 -14.65 5.51 -6.15
C ALA A 103 -14.78 6.40 -4.91
N GLY A 104 -13.80 6.36 -4.02
CA GLY A 104 -13.88 7.09 -2.74
C GLY A 104 -12.54 7.58 -2.23
N LEU A 105 -12.63 8.57 -1.34
CA LEU A 105 -11.50 9.13 -0.60
C LEU A 105 -11.73 8.92 0.90
N TYR A 106 -10.70 8.47 1.60
CA TYR A 106 -10.78 8.03 2.98
C TYR A 106 -9.68 8.64 3.82
N VAL A 107 -10.01 8.92 5.07
CA VAL A 107 -9.05 8.98 6.16
C VAL A 107 -8.88 7.54 6.67
N LYS A 108 -7.64 7.11 6.82
CA LYS A 108 -7.23 5.78 7.28
C LYS A 108 -6.61 5.92 8.67
N PRO A 109 -7.40 5.92 9.78
CA PRO A 109 -6.83 5.75 11.10
C PRO A 109 -6.24 4.35 11.23
N MET A 110 -5.04 4.26 11.76
CA MET A 110 -4.24 3.04 11.86
C MET A 110 -3.86 2.76 13.30
N PHE A 111 -3.79 1.49 13.63
CA PHE A 111 -3.36 1.03 14.94
C PHE A 111 -2.40 -0.16 14.75
N PRO A 112 -1.10 0.09 14.69
CA PRO A 112 -0.09 -0.96 14.68
C PRO A 112 -0.07 -1.63 16.05
N PHE A 113 -0.42 -2.91 16.13
CA PHE A 113 -0.43 -3.64 17.40
C PHE A 113 0.76 -4.59 17.56
N ASN A 114 1.50 -4.80 16.50
CA ASN A 114 2.84 -5.36 16.54
C ASN A 114 3.61 -4.96 15.27
N GLU A 115 4.83 -5.46 15.14
CA GLU A 115 5.75 -5.11 14.07
C GLU A 115 5.29 -5.51 12.65
N ASN A 116 4.35 -6.44 12.52
CA ASN A 116 3.90 -6.95 11.23
C ASN A 116 2.42 -6.70 10.96
N PHE A 117 1.63 -6.37 11.99
CA PHE A 117 0.18 -6.25 11.85
C PHE A 117 -0.29 -4.85 12.17
N ASN A 118 -1.05 -4.30 11.27
CA ASN A 118 -1.70 -3.02 11.39
C ASN A 118 -3.22 -3.17 11.23
N LEU A 119 -3.97 -2.78 12.25
CA LEU A 119 -5.42 -2.67 12.18
C LEU A 119 -5.76 -1.27 11.71
N TYR A 120 -6.60 -1.14 10.70
CA TYR A 120 -6.98 0.18 10.21
C TYR A 120 -8.48 0.35 10.05
N GLY A 121 -8.93 1.59 10.18
CA GLY A 121 -10.25 2.03 9.82
C GLY A 121 -10.25 2.74 8.48
N LEU A 122 -11.42 2.86 7.89
CA LEU A 122 -11.68 3.67 6.70
C LEU A 122 -12.89 4.54 7.00
N LEU A 123 -12.73 5.83 6.91
CA LEU A 123 -13.82 6.80 7.07
C LEU A 123 -13.74 7.80 5.92
N GLY A 124 -14.74 7.83 5.07
CA GLY A 124 -14.64 8.64 3.88
C GLY A 124 -15.94 8.93 3.19
N TYR A 125 -15.80 9.45 1.99
CA TYR A 125 -16.88 9.82 1.11
C TYR A 125 -16.58 9.35 -0.30
N GLY A 126 -17.56 8.72 -0.95
CA GLY A 126 -17.38 8.16 -2.26
C GLY A 126 -18.62 8.24 -3.13
N TRP A 127 -18.38 8.06 -4.41
CA TRP A 127 -19.40 7.83 -5.41
C TRP A 127 -19.55 6.33 -5.64
N THR A 128 -20.80 5.89 -5.69
CA THR A 128 -21.15 4.48 -5.92
C THR A 128 -22.22 4.39 -6.99
N GLN A 129 -21.98 3.52 -7.95
CA GLN A 129 -22.94 3.18 -9.00
C GLN A 129 -23.16 1.68 -9.02
N THR A 130 -24.44 1.28 -9.15
CA THR A 130 -24.80 -0.10 -9.48
C THR A 130 -25.44 -0.16 -10.85
N ILE A 131 -25.04 -1.15 -11.65
CA ILE A 131 -25.57 -1.37 -12.99
C ILE A 131 -26.37 -2.66 -12.95
N THR A 132 -27.68 -2.55 -13.11
CA THR A 132 -28.59 -3.69 -13.18
C THR A 132 -29.21 -3.81 -14.58
N ASN A 133 -29.42 -5.04 -15.02
CA ASN A 133 -30.09 -5.30 -16.30
C ASN A 133 -31.62 -5.40 -16.17
N GLU A 134 -32.18 -5.29 -14.96
CA GLU A 134 -33.61 -5.42 -14.74
C GLU A 134 -34.28 -4.20 -14.11
N ARG A 135 -35.57 -4.02 -14.49
CA ARG A 135 -36.44 -2.92 -14.03
C ARG A 135 -36.93 -3.07 -12.59
N LEU A 136 -36.58 -4.16 -11.90
CA LEU A 136 -37.16 -4.50 -10.59
C LEU A 136 -36.33 -3.99 -9.40
N ASN A 137 -35.06 -3.73 -9.61
CA ASN A 137 -34.18 -3.21 -8.56
C ASN A 137 -33.68 -1.80 -8.95
N PRO A 138 -33.82 -0.82 -8.07
CA PRO A 138 -33.36 0.52 -8.39
C PRO A 138 -31.82 0.51 -8.52
N ALA A 139 -31.35 0.97 -9.68
CA ALA A 139 -29.95 1.28 -9.86
C ALA A 139 -29.57 2.42 -8.89
N ILE A 140 -28.47 2.25 -8.21
CA ILE A 140 -27.88 3.27 -7.36
C ILE A 140 -26.89 4.06 -8.21
N ASP A 141 -26.96 5.37 -8.14
CA ASP A 141 -25.96 6.30 -8.69
C ASP A 141 -25.96 7.52 -7.77
N THR A 142 -25.10 7.45 -6.75
CA THR A 142 -25.10 8.49 -5.70
C THR A 142 -23.75 8.56 -5.02
N THR A 143 -23.58 9.64 -4.26
CA THR A 143 -22.43 9.85 -3.39
C THR A 143 -22.87 9.80 -1.95
N GLY A 144 -22.00 9.31 -1.06
CA GLY A 144 -22.33 9.23 0.35
C GLY A 144 -21.13 8.88 1.23
N PHE A 145 -21.40 8.87 2.53
CA PHE A 145 -20.42 8.43 3.51
C PHE A 145 -20.19 6.92 3.40
N SER A 146 -18.95 6.54 3.64
CA SER A 146 -18.51 5.17 3.65
C SER A 146 -17.60 4.90 4.84
N ALA A 147 -17.69 3.72 5.42
CA ALA A 147 -16.82 3.30 6.51
C ALA A 147 -16.41 1.84 6.35
N GLY A 148 -15.24 1.51 6.89
CA GLY A 148 -14.69 0.16 6.83
C GLY A 148 -13.68 -0.10 7.94
N LEU A 149 -13.30 -1.37 8.03
CA LEU A 149 -12.24 -1.87 8.92
C LEU A 149 -11.40 -2.88 8.14
N GLY A 150 -10.11 -2.87 8.36
CA GLY A 150 -9.19 -3.78 7.70
C GLY A 150 -7.99 -4.15 8.57
N LEU A 151 -7.32 -5.19 8.15
CA LEU A 151 -6.08 -5.69 8.71
C LEU A 151 -5.05 -5.74 7.59
N GLU A 152 -3.86 -5.25 7.88
CA GLU A 152 -2.69 -5.31 7.01
C GLU A 152 -1.59 -6.11 7.68
N TYR A 153 -0.94 -6.96 6.91
CA TYR A 153 0.21 -7.76 7.32
C TYR A 153 1.41 -7.38 6.47
N ASP A 154 2.42 -6.84 7.10
CA ASP A 154 3.66 -6.46 6.47
C ASP A 154 4.54 -7.69 6.21
N LEU A 155 5.00 -7.82 4.97
CA LEU A 155 5.91 -8.86 4.48
C LEU A 155 7.32 -8.33 4.24
N SER A 156 7.56 -7.02 4.44
CA SER A 156 8.88 -6.43 4.23
C SER A 156 9.92 -7.08 5.13
N ASP A 157 11.11 -7.25 4.59
CA ASP A 157 12.26 -7.71 5.37
C ASP A 157 12.66 -6.57 6.31
N LYS A 158 12.45 -6.79 7.60
CA LYS A 158 12.97 -5.92 8.63
C LYS A 158 14.49 -5.88 8.44
N ARG A 159 14.98 -4.78 7.96
CA ARG A 159 16.40 -4.51 8.05
C ARG A 159 16.71 -4.34 9.54
N ASP A 160 17.32 -5.35 10.12
CA ASP A 160 17.83 -5.41 11.51
C ASP A 160 18.84 -4.30 11.84
N ASP A 161 18.92 -3.26 11.07
CA ASP A 161 20.00 -2.34 11.11
C ASP A 161 19.54 -0.92 11.35
N TYR A 162 19.70 -0.56 12.47
CA TYR A 162 20.07 0.69 13.11
C TYR A 162 19.24 0.94 14.33
N ASP A 163 19.96 0.98 15.41
CA ASP A 163 19.62 1.54 16.71
C ASP A 163 18.97 2.93 16.58
N ILE A 164 17.74 2.93 16.04
CA ILE A 164 16.88 4.12 15.93
C ILE A 164 16.61 4.66 17.34
N SER A 165 16.80 3.82 18.37
CA SER A 165 16.78 4.20 19.78
C SER A 165 17.71 5.37 20.11
N LEU A 166 18.75 5.60 19.32
CA LEU A 166 19.66 6.73 19.50
C LEU A 166 19.09 8.06 18.98
N TYR A 167 18.12 8.02 18.06
CA TYR A 167 17.52 9.23 17.47
C TYR A 167 16.14 9.56 18.04
N TYR A 168 15.40 8.55 18.50
CA TYR A 168 14.08 8.69 19.12
C TYR A 168 14.04 7.92 20.43
N PRO A 169 14.43 8.56 21.55
CA PRO A 169 14.51 7.88 22.84
C PRO A 169 13.17 7.38 23.40
N GLU A 170 12.07 7.60 22.74
CA GLU A 170 10.73 7.15 23.14
C GLU A 170 10.28 5.85 22.46
N GLY A 171 11.15 5.15 21.74
CA GLY A 171 11.02 3.71 21.49
C GLY A 171 10.10 3.29 20.34
N PHE A 172 9.48 4.19 19.60
CA PHE A 172 8.75 3.88 18.38
C PHE A 172 9.01 4.95 17.32
N ASP A 173 9.61 4.57 16.22
CA ASP A 173 10.04 5.51 15.17
C ASP A 173 8.94 5.89 14.18
N GLY A 174 7.76 5.34 14.32
CA GLY A 174 6.65 5.59 13.42
C GLY A 174 6.67 4.77 12.13
N GLN A 175 7.56 3.79 12.01
CA GLN A 175 7.81 3.08 10.75
C GLN A 175 7.31 1.63 10.73
N ALA A 176 6.53 1.16 11.69
CA ALA A 176 6.10 -0.24 11.76
C ALA A 176 5.29 -0.72 10.53
N ASP A 177 4.87 0.20 9.69
CA ASP A 177 4.12 -0.06 8.45
C ASP A 177 4.59 0.79 7.27
N GLN A 178 5.67 1.56 7.45
CA GLN A 178 6.26 2.41 6.41
C GLN A 178 7.58 1.86 5.87
N GLU A 179 7.84 0.60 6.08
CA GLU A 179 9.00 -0.06 5.49
C GLU A 179 8.71 -0.33 4.01
N MET A 180 9.69 -0.02 3.14
CA MET A 180 9.59 -0.34 1.72
C MET A 180 9.38 -1.84 1.54
N GLY A 181 8.26 -2.23 0.92
CA GLY A 181 8.04 -3.64 0.71
C GLY A 181 6.62 -4.03 0.34
N TRP A 182 6.37 -5.31 0.44
CA TRP A 182 5.07 -5.88 0.15
C TRP A 182 4.27 -6.11 1.42
N GLY A 183 2.99 -5.78 1.38
CA GLY A 183 2.02 -6.11 2.42
C GLY A 183 0.87 -6.94 1.87
N LEU A 184 0.15 -7.61 2.76
CA LEU A 184 -1.11 -8.27 2.49
C LEU A 184 -2.21 -7.57 3.26
N PHE A 185 -3.36 -7.39 2.66
CA PHE A 185 -4.50 -6.81 3.37
C PHE A 185 -5.77 -7.61 3.19
N VAL A 186 -6.65 -7.49 4.17
CA VAL A 186 -8.05 -7.89 4.11
C VAL A 186 -8.89 -6.82 4.77
N ASP A 187 -9.98 -6.42 4.14
CA ASP A 187 -10.87 -5.42 4.70
C ASP A 187 -12.35 -5.67 4.38
N TYR A 188 -13.19 -5.08 5.20
CA TYR A 188 -14.62 -4.94 5.02
C TYR A 188 -14.98 -3.46 4.96
N GLN A 189 -15.86 -3.11 4.03
CA GLN A 189 -16.29 -1.73 3.84
C GLN A 189 -17.78 -1.68 3.51
N ARG A 190 -18.52 -0.79 4.17
CA ARG A 190 -19.86 -0.36 3.77
C ARG A 190 -19.73 0.90 2.92
N LEU A 191 -20.16 0.81 1.67
CA LEU A 191 -19.90 1.85 0.67
C LEU A 191 -20.82 3.07 0.80
N LEU A 192 -22.05 2.86 1.27
CA LEU A 192 -23.00 3.93 1.50
C LEU A 192 -23.67 3.72 2.88
N ILE A 193 -23.60 4.73 3.70
CA ILE A 193 -24.22 4.74 5.03
C ILE A 193 -25.40 5.68 4.99
N ASP A 194 -26.53 5.19 4.49
CA ASP A 194 -27.81 5.92 4.43
C ASP A 194 -28.95 4.92 4.61
N SER A 195 -29.90 5.24 5.47
CA SER A 195 -31.05 4.39 5.78
C SER A 195 -32.07 4.26 4.63
N ASN A 196 -31.96 5.09 3.61
CA ASN A 196 -32.87 5.11 2.47
C ASN A 196 -32.31 4.38 1.23
N ILE A 197 -31.11 3.83 1.35
CA ILE A 197 -30.42 3.16 0.26
C ILE A 197 -30.17 1.71 0.66
N PRO A 198 -30.26 0.74 -0.25
CA PRO A 198 -29.86 -0.65 0.02
C PRO A 198 -28.46 -0.75 0.56
N ASP A 199 -28.23 -1.72 1.41
CA ASP A 199 -26.91 -1.99 1.97
C ASP A 199 -25.95 -2.49 0.89
N LEU A 200 -24.82 -1.80 0.77
CA LEU A 200 -23.74 -2.16 -0.13
C LEU A 200 -22.48 -2.44 0.69
N ASP A 201 -22.23 -3.71 0.90
CA ASP A 201 -21.10 -4.20 1.66
C ASP A 201 -20.05 -4.81 0.74
N VAL A 202 -18.79 -4.59 1.02
CA VAL A 202 -17.67 -5.10 0.22
C VAL A 202 -16.64 -5.72 1.15
N VAL A 203 -16.17 -6.91 0.78
CA VAL A 203 -15.00 -7.54 1.38
C VAL A 203 -13.91 -7.60 0.32
N SER A 204 -12.71 -7.14 0.66
CA SER A 204 -11.58 -7.14 -0.25
C SER A 204 -10.37 -7.81 0.40
N ALA A 205 -9.54 -8.44 -0.43
CA ALA A 205 -8.25 -8.98 -0.02
C ALA A 205 -7.24 -8.79 -1.15
N GLY A 206 -6.01 -8.46 -0.81
CA GLY A 206 -5.01 -8.17 -1.83
C GLY A 206 -3.63 -7.91 -1.29
N VAL A 207 -2.83 -7.26 -2.13
CA VAL A 207 -1.43 -6.91 -1.86
C VAL A 207 -1.24 -5.40 -1.93
N THR A 208 -0.34 -4.90 -1.12
CA THR A 208 0.13 -3.52 -1.11
C THR A 208 1.62 -3.50 -1.40
N TYR A 209 2.09 -2.41 -1.95
CA TYR A 209 3.51 -2.11 -2.07
C TYR A 209 3.78 -0.70 -1.57
N ASP A 210 4.65 -0.59 -0.60
CA ASP A 210 5.11 0.64 0.04
C ASP A 210 6.45 1.08 -0.57
N PHE A 211 6.60 2.41 -0.86
CA PHE A 211 7.74 2.96 -1.61
C PHE A 211 8.80 3.62 -0.74
#